data_64ff94a0d01d85451d6c77052deb7cf4
#
_entry.id   64ff94a0d01d85451d6c77052deb7cf4
#
_cell.length_a   1.000
_cell.length_b   1.000
_cell.length_c   1.000
_cell.angle_alpha   90.00
_cell.angle_beta   90.00
_cell.angle_gamma   90.00
#
_symmetry.space_group_name_H-M   'P 1'
#
loop_
_entity.id
_entity.type
_entity.pdbx_description
1 polymer ?
#
loop_
_entity_poly.entity_id
_entity_poly.type
_entity_poly.pdbx_seq_one_letter_code
_entity_poly.pdbx_strand_id
1 'polypeptide(L)'
;MNLLDRLTPHRAPTALIAEDEPLLADELAEHLAALWPSLQVVARAGDGVAALHAVDEHAPDIAFLDIQMPKLTGLEVARQIAGRCHVAFITAFDQHALGAFEAGAIDYVMKPLVLARLVTTVQRLKARLSQPPPDLTQLPGPADGRPAGHLQWIRVSRGSAVRLLTVDEICYFKADSKYTLVVTADSESLIRKTIRELVAELDPNLFWQIHRSVIVNVRAIDSVLRGGNGDLAVRLKQRPETLAVSEQHHGLFRQM
;
A
#
# COMPACT_ATOMS: atom_id res chain seq x y z
N MET A 1 -25.58 14.09 35.45
CA MET A 1 -24.49 13.15 35.15
C MET A 1 -24.54 12.07 36.21
N ASN A 2 -25.14 10.94 35.86
CA ASN A 2 -25.63 9.91 36.81
C ASN A 2 -24.45 9.04 37.26
N LEU A 3 -24.35 8.82 38.60
CA LEU A 3 -23.29 8.00 39.24
C LEU A 3 -23.32 6.53 38.81
N LEU A 4 -24.38 6.10 38.13
CA LEU A 4 -24.59 4.73 37.63
C LEU A 4 -23.84 4.41 36.31
N ASP A 5 -23.34 5.43 35.58
CA ASP A 5 -22.54 5.25 34.36
C ASP A 5 -21.07 4.82 34.64
N ARG A 6 -20.67 4.72 35.91
CA ARG A 6 -19.30 4.35 36.30
C ARG A 6 -19.12 2.87 36.67
N LEU A 7 -20.17 2.05 36.56
CA LEU A 7 -20.16 0.65 37.02
C LEU A 7 -20.52 -0.40 35.93
N THR A 8 -20.58 -0.05 34.67
CA THR A 8 -20.55 -1.10 33.64
C THR A 8 -19.14 -1.69 33.62
N PRO A 9 -18.95 -2.98 33.90
CA PRO A 9 -17.68 -3.63 33.68
C PRO A 9 -17.33 -3.48 32.20
N HIS A 10 -16.30 -2.69 31.86
CA HIS A 10 -15.80 -2.61 30.52
C HIS A 10 -15.41 -4.04 30.11
N ARG A 11 -16.22 -4.65 29.25
CA ARG A 11 -15.89 -5.95 28.65
C ARG A 11 -14.47 -5.85 28.10
N ALA A 12 -13.64 -6.84 28.39
CA ALA A 12 -12.31 -6.93 27.81
C ALA A 12 -12.42 -6.86 26.28
N PRO A 13 -11.64 -6.01 25.60
CA PRO A 13 -11.70 -5.90 24.15
C PRO A 13 -11.26 -7.22 23.49
N THR A 14 -11.90 -7.54 22.37
CA THR A 14 -11.69 -8.78 21.64
C THR A 14 -11.08 -8.53 20.28
N ALA A 15 -10.24 -9.46 19.82
CA ALA A 15 -9.56 -9.35 18.53
C ALA A 15 -9.63 -10.64 17.72
N LEU A 16 -9.74 -10.50 16.39
CA LEU A 16 -9.45 -11.49 15.39
C LEU A 16 -8.06 -11.24 14.82
N ILE A 17 -7.27 -12.29 14.60
CA ILE A 17 -6.04 -12.28 13.79
C ILE A 17 -6.32 -13.10 12.53
N ALA A 18 -6.19 -12.50 11.35
CA ALA A 18 -6.30 -13.17 10.06
C ALA A 18 -4.94 -13.07 9.33
N GLU A 19 -4.26 -14.22 9.24
CA GLU A 19 -2.89 -14.37 8.74
C GLU A 19 -2.71 -15.81 8.27
N ASP A 20 -2.25 -16.02 7.03
CA ASP A 20 -2.08 -17.35 6.45
C ASP A 20 -0.76 -18.04 6.85
N GLU A 21 0.19 -17.29 7.40
CA GLU A 21 1.43 -17.83 7.96
C GLU A 21 1.29 -18.02 9.49
N PRO A 22 1.16 -19.28 10.00
CA PRO A 22 0.89 -19.53 11.41
C PRO A 22 1.94 -18.95 12.37
N LEU A 23 3.22 -18.95 11.97
CA LEU A 23 4.30 -18.41 12.80
C LEU A 23 4.17 -16.89 12.99
N LEU A 24 3.74 -16.17 11.94
CA LEU A 24 3.51 -14.72 12.03
C LEU A 24 2.25 -14.40 12.84
N ALA A 25 1.21 -15.23 12.73
CA ALA A 25 0.02 -15.12 13.58
C ALA A 25 0.36 -15.32 15.06
N ASP A 26 1.24 -16.27 15.38
CA ASP A 26 1.73 -16.53 16.75
C ASP A 26 2.56 -15.35 17.26
N GLU A 27 3.54 -14.87 16.48
CA GLU A 27 4.36 -13.70 16.81
C GLU A 27 3.50 -12.47 17.12
N LEU A 28 2.51 -12.18 16.27
CA LEU A 28 1.59 -11.06 16.48
C LEU A 28 0.79 -11.24 17.78
N ALA A 29 0.26 -12.44 18.04
CA ALA A 29 -0.50 -12.72 19.25
C ALA A 29 0.35 -12.56 20.52
N GLU A 30 1.60 -13.03 20.53
CA GLU A 30 2.54 -12.86 21.63
C GLU A 30 2.85 -11.38 21.90
N HIS A 31 3.13 -10.62 20.85
CA HIS A 31 3.37 -9.18 20.97
C HIS A 31 2.13 -8.44 21.50
N LEU A 32 0.93 -8.78 21.02
CA LEU A 32 -0.31 -8.18 21.49
C LEU A 32 -0.58 -8.53 22.96
N ALA A 33 -0.36 -9.77 23.38
CA ALA A 33 -0.50 -10.18 24.77
C ALA A 33 0.45 -9.41 25.70
N ALA A 34 1.68 -9.16 25.27
CA ALA A 34 2.66 -8.38 26.02
C ALA A 34 2.28 -6.89 26.11
N LEU A 35 1.81 -6.28 25.00
CA LEU A 35 1.51 -4.85 24.91
C LEU A 35 0.10 -4.49 25.43
N TRP A 36 -0.81 -5.45 25.41
CA TRP A 36 -2.21 -5.25 25.76
C TRP A 36 -2.80 -6.48 26.47
N PRO A 37 -2.41 -6.74 27.73
CA PRO A 37 -2.80 -7.97 28.45
C PRO A 37 -4.32 -8.18 28.61
N SER A 38 -5.14 -7.12 28.53
CA SER A 38 -6.60 -7.24 28.59
C SER A 38 -7.26 -7.53 27.23
N LEU A 39 -6.51 -7.48 26.12
CA LEU A 39 -7.02 -7.84 24.79
C LEU A 39 -7.15 -9.37 24.70
N GLN A 40 -8.31 -9.86 24.30
CA GLN A 40 -8.56 -11.28 24.10
C GLN A 40 -8.57 -11.60 22.60
N VAL A 41 -7.62 -12.41 22.13
CA VAL A 41 -7.67 -12.96 20.76
C VAL A 41 -8.69 -14.09 20.76
N VAL A 42 -9.88 -13.82 20.23
CA VAL A 42 -11.03 -14.75 20.22
C VAL A 42 -11.03 -15.69 19.04
N ALA A 43 -10.33 -15.34 17.95
CA ALA A 43 -10.21 -16.19 16.79
C ALA A 43 -8.90 -15.94 16.02
N ARG A 44 -8.46 -16.98 15.30
CA ARG A 44 -7.38 -16.92 14.32
C ARG A 44 -7.87 -17.55 13.02
N ALA A 45 -7.63 -16.91 11.90
CA ALA A 45 -8.07 -17.34 10.58
C ALA A 45 -6.86 -17.39 9.63
N GLY A 46 -6.71 -18.48 8.90
CA GLY A 46 -5.65 -18.67 7.92
C GLY A 46 -6.03 -18.24 6.49
N ASP A 47 -7.25 -17.72 6.29
CA ASP A 47 -7.70 -17.20 5.00
C ASP A 47 -8.87 -16.21 5.19
N GLY A 48 -9.18 -15.45 4.12
CA GLY A 48 -10.18 -14.40 4.22
C GLY A 48 -11.61 -14.90 4.43
N VAL A 49 -11.97 -16.11 3.95
CA VAL A 49 -13.30 -16.69 4.19
C VAL A 49 -13.44 -17.10 5.65
N ALA A 50 -12.41 -17.76 6.21
CA ALA A 50 -12.37 -18.10 7.63
C ALA A 50 -12.43 -16.84 8.51
N ALA A 51 -11.79 -15.74 8.09
CA ALA A 51 -11.84 -14.46 8.78
C ALA A 51 -13.27 -13.89 8.85
N LEU A 52 -14.03 -13.92 7.75
CA LEU A 52 -15.43 -13.48 7.73
C LEU A 52 -16.30 -14.32 8.66
N HIS A 53 -16.17 -15.66 8.62
CA HIS A 53 -16.89 -16.55 9.53
C HIS A 53 -16.58 -16.24 11.00
N ALA A 54 -15.29 -15.99 11.33
CA ALA A 54 -14.89 -15.63 12.68
C ALA A 54 -15.49 -14.29 13.14
N VAL A 55 -15.62 -13.30 12.24
CA VAL A 55 -16.30 -12.04 12.56
C VAL A 55 -17.79 -12.25 12.82
N ASP A 56 -18.45 -13.12 12.04
CA ASP A 56 -19.87 -13.44 12.21
C ASP A 56 -20.13 -14.18 13.54
N GLU A 57 -19.24 -15.10 13.91
CA GLU A 57 -19.39 -15.93 15.10
C GLU A 57 -19.03 -15.19 16.41
N HIS A 58 -17.94 -14.42 16.38
CA HIS A 58 -17.36 -13.86 17.61
C HIS A 58 -17.60 -12.37 17.77
N ALA A 59 -18.03 -11.65 16.74
CA ALA A 59 -18.22 -10.19 16.72
C ALA A 59 -17.05 -9.45 17.42
N PRO A 60 -15.80 -9.60 16.95
CA PRO A 60 -14.62 -9.00 17.60
C PRO A 60 -14.67 -7.47 17.49
N ASP A 61 -14.09 -6.79 18.49
CA ASP A 61 -13.96 -5.33 18.47
C ASP A 61 -12.91 -4.86 17.48
N ILE A 62 -11.89 -5.72 17.21
CA ILE A 62 -10.72 -5.42 16.37
C ILE A 62 -10.44 -6.60 15.44
N ALA A 63 -10.10 -6.32 14.18
CA ALA A 63 -9.53 -7.28 13.24
C ALA A 63 -8.12 -6.85 12.81
N PHE A 64 -7.13 -7.70 13.07
CA PHE A 64 -5.79 -7.61 12.48
C PHE A 64 -5.79 -8.46 11.23
N LEU A 65 -5.55 -7.86 10.06
CA LEU A 65 -5.69 -8.53 8.77
C LEU A 65 -4.38 -8.45 7.98
N ASP A 66 -3.84 -9.59 7.54
CA ASP A 66 -2.94 -9.54 6.40
C ASP A 66 -3.73 -9.21 5.13
N ILE A 67 -3.13 -8.46 4.23
CA ILE A 67 -3.74 -8.14 2.93
C ILE A 67 -3.69 -9.34 2.02
N GLN A 68 -2.57 -10.06 1.99
CA GLN A 68 -2.43 -11.24 1.13
C GLN A 68 -2.79 -12.51 1.88
N MET A 69 -4.01 -12.95 1.70
CA MET A 69 -4.50 -14.22 2.20
C MET A 69 -5.16 -15.03 1.08
N PRO A 70 -5.18 -16.36 1.18
CA PRO A 70 -5.94 -17.22 0.27
C PRO A 70 -7.45 -16.89 0.28
N LYS A 71 -8.12 -17.20 -0.83
CA LYS A 71 -9.57 -17.06 -1.06
C LYS A 71 -10.05 -15.61 -1.14
N LEU A 72 -9.88 -14.82 -0.08
CA LEU A 72 -10.21 -13.40 -0.03
C LEU A 72 -9.04 -12.64 0.57
N THR A 73 -8.71 -11.52 -0.03
CA THR A 73 -7.69 -10.60 0.49
C THR A 73 -8.19 -9.89 1.76
N GLY A 74 -7.27 -9.43 2.61
CA GLY A 74 -7.63 -8.65 3.80
C GLY A 74 -8.40 -7.37 3.48
N LEU A 75 -8.20 -6.77 2.30
CA LEU A 75 -8.97 -5.62 1.83
C LEU A 75 -10.42 -5.99 1.52
N GLU A 76 -10.67 -7.15 0.91
CA GLU A 76 -12.01 -7.67 0.65
C GLU A 76 -12.73 -8.00 1.96
N VAL A 77 -12.03 -8.63 2.89
CA VAL A 77 -12.54 -8.89 4.25
C VAL A 77 -12.91 -7.57 4.92
N ALA A 78 -11.99 -6.59 4.96
CA ALA A 78 -12.21 -5.30 5.61
C ALA A 78 -13.45 -4.55 5.08
N ARG A 79 -13.71 -4.62 3.76
CA ARG A 79 -14.93 -4.04 3.16
C ARG A 79 -16.19 -4.73 3.63
N GLN A 80 -16.19 -6.06 3.73
CA GLN A 80 -17.37 -6.83 4.14
C GLN A 80 -17.67 -6.68 5.63
N ILE A 81 -16.64 -6.38 6.45
CA ILE A 81 -16.81 -6.13 7.89
C ILE A 81 -16.88 -4.64 8.24
N ALA A 82 -17.01 -3.76 7.25
CA ALA A 82 -17.12 -2.31 7.45
C ALA A 82 -18.21 -1.95 8.47
N GLY A 83 -17.88 -1.05 9.42
CA GLY A 83 -18.78 -0.65 10.49
C GLY A 83 -19.03 -1.69 11.59
N ARG A 84 -18.42 -2.89 11.51
CA ARG A 84 -18.61 -3.98 12.48
C ARG A 84 -17.49 -4.09 13.51
N CYS A 85 -16.24 -3.86 13.09
CA CYS A 85 -15.07 -3.85 13.97
C CYS A 85 -13.99 -2.89 13.43
N HIS A 86 -13.07 -2.52 14.28
CA HIS A 86 -11.91 -1.71 13.90
C HIS A 86 -10.90 -2.58 13.16
N VAL A 87 -10.28 -2.03 12.12
CA VAL A 87 -9.30 -2.77 11.29
C VAL A 87 -7.91 -2.17 11.41
N ALA A 88 -6.92 -3.03 11.62
CA ALA A 88 -5.50 -2.73 11.45
C ALA A 88 -4.89 -3.76 10.50
N PHE A 89 -4.22 -3.29 9.45
CA PHE A 89 -3.55 -4.17 8.50
C PHE A 89 -2.12 -4.50 8.98
N ILE A 90 -1.74 -5.78 8.87
CA ILE A 90 -0.39 -6.29 9.16
C ILE A 90 0.09 -7.03 7.92
N THR A 91 0.97 -6.44 7.13
CA THR A 91 1.29 -7.01 5.82
C THR A 91 2.68 -6.67 5.33
N ALA A 92 3.22 -7.48 4.41
CA ALA A 92 4.47 -7.19 3.70
C ALA A 92 4.29 -6.17 2.55
N PHE A 93 3.05 -5.80 2.22
CA PHE A 93 2.72 -4.94 1.08
C PHE A 93 2.60 -3.48 1.50
N ASP A 94 3.40 -2.61 0.88
CA ASP A 94 3.41 -1.16 1.10
C ASP A 94 2.40 -0.40 0.20
N GLN A 95 1.96 -1.03 -0.89
CA GLN A 95 1.17 -0.37 -1.94
C GLN A 95 -0.25 0.04 -1.50
N HIS A 96 -0.78 -0.55 -0.44
CA HIS A 96 -2.15 -0.32 0.03
C HIS A 96 -2.26 0.59 1.26
N ALA A 97 -1.11 1.02 1.82
CA ALA A 97 -1.08 1.77 3.08
C ALA A 97 -1.91 3.05 3.02
N LEU A 98 -1.77 3.84 1.94
CA LEU A 98 -2.47 5.13 1.83
C LEU A 98 -3.99 4.94 1.68
N GLY A 99 -4.42 4.05 0.78
CA GLY A 99 -5.85 3.75 0.58
C GLY A 99 -6.52 3.18 1.81
N ALA A 100 -5.81 2.37 2.61
CA ALA A 100 -6.32 1.84 3.87
C ALA A 100 -6.55 2.95 4.91
N PHE A 101 -5.64 3.93 5.02
CA PHE A 101 -5.80 5.08 5.92
C PHE A 101 -6.89 6.03 5.46
N GLU A 102 -6.94 6.38 4.17
CA GLU A 102 -7.98 7.26 3.60
C GLU A 102 -9.38 6.68 3.79
N ALA A 103 -9.52 5.37 3.72
CA ALA A 103 -10.78 4.68 3.94
C ALA A 103 -11.14 4.46 5.42
N GLY A 104 -10.26 4.80 6.37
CA GLY A 104 -10.56 4.77 7.79
C GLY A 104 -10.01 3.57 8.57
N ALA A 105 -9.14 2.73 8.01
CA ALA A 105 -8.40 1.75 8.79
C ALA A 105 -7.60 2.47 9.90
N ILE A 106 -7.57 1.89 11.10
CA ILE A 106 -6.94 2.55 12.25
C ILE A 106 -5.44 2.62 12.07
N ASP A 107 -4.86 1.55 11.51
CA ASP A 107 -3.43 1.50 11.27
C ASP A 107 -3.05 0.51 10.16
N TYR A 108 -1.81 0.65 9.71
CA TYR A 108 -1.16 -0.18 8.70
C TYR A 108 0.27 -0.47 9.14
N VAL A 109 0.57 -1.71 9.47
CA VAL A 109 1.86 -2.15 9.98
C VAL A 109 2.57 -3.02 8.97
N MET A 110 3.78 -2.62 8.61
CA MET A 110 4.62 -3.38 7.70
C MET A 110 5.31 -4.55 8.41
N LYS A 111 5.30 -5.72 7.78
CA LYS A 111 6.19 -6.84 8.15
C LYS A 111 7.65 -6.54 7.72
N PRO A 112 8.68 -6.93 8.47
CA PRO A 112 8.62 -7.68 9.73
C PRO A 112 8.06 -6.83 10.88
N LEU A 113 7.40 -7.49 11.85
CA LEU A 113 6.79 -6.82 12.98
C LEU A 113 7.85 -6.17 13.88
N VAL A 114 7.86 -4.85 13.92
CA VAL A 114 8.72 -4.08 14.83
C VAL A 114 7.90 -3.68 16.04
N LEU A 115 8.32 -4.14 17.23
CA LEU A 115 7.58 -3.95 18.49
C LEU A 115 7.23 -2.47 18.75
N ALA A 116 8.17 -1.55 18.52
CA ALA A 116 7.94 -0.12 18.70
C ALA A 116 6.81 0.42 17.77
N ARG A 117 6.66 -0.15 16.57
CA ARG A 117 5.60 0.21 15.63
C ARG A 117 4.25 -0.34 16.12
N LEU A 118 4.23 -1.56 16.63
CA LEU A 118 3.02 -2.19 17.15
C LEU A 118 2.52 -1.48 18.41
N VAL A 119 3.40 -0.94 19.27
CA VAL A 119 3.04 -0.07 20.41
C VAL A 119 2.17 1.10 19.94
N THR A 120 2.57 1.78 18.85
CA THR A 120 1.80 2.90 18.28
C THR A 120 0.41 2.45 17.80
N THR A 121 0.34 1.30 17.12
CA THR A 121 -0.92 0.69 16.66
C THR A 121 -1.86 0.40 17.83
N VAL A 122 -1.35 -0.23 18.89
CA VAL A 122 -2.12 -0.54 20.10
C VAL A 122 -2.64 0.75 20.77
N GLN A 123 -1.83 1.80 20.84
CA GLN A 123 -2.27 3.09 21.38
C GLN A 123 -3.41 3.71 20.55
N ARG A 124 -3.32 3.68 19.22
CA ARG A 124 -4.36 4.17 18.32
C ARG A 124 -5.66 3.37 18.47
N LEU A 125 -5.56 2.05 18.52
CA LEU A 125 -6.70 1.16 18.73
C LEU A 125 -7.40 1.46 20.07
N LYS A 126 -6.65 1.54 21.18
CA LYS A 126 -7.19 1.91 22.50
C LYS A 126 -7.94 3.25 22.49
N ALA A 127 -7.40 4.25 21.77
CA ALA A 127 -8.03 5.56 21.67
C ALA A 127 -9.32 5.56 20.82
N ARG A 128 -9.46 4.60 19.89
CA ARG A 128 -10.59 4.52 18.96
C ARG A 128 -11.71 3.56 19.39
N LEU A 129 -11.45 2.64 20.31
CA LEU A 129 -12.44 1.62 20.74
C LEU A 129 -13.73 2.20 21.33
N SER A 130 -13.71 3.42 21.84
CA SER A 130 -14.92 4.12 22.33
C SER A 130 -15.75 4.77 21.22
N GLN A 131 -15.25 4.77 20.00
CA GLN A 131 -15.93 5.32 18.82
C GLN A 131 -16.50 4.17 17.97
N PRO A 132 -17.55 4.38 17.18
CA PRO A 132 -18.03 3.37 16.25
C PRO A 132 -16.94 3.04 15.21
N PRO A 133 -16.85 1.78 14.77
CA PRO A 133 -15.95 1.39 13.69
C PRO A 133 -16.24 2.19 12.41
N PRO A 134 -15.20 2.56 11.65
CA PRO A 134 -15.37 3.33 10.43
C PRO A 134 -16.03 2.51 9.31
N ASP A 135 -16.65 3.22 8.38
CA ASP A 135 -17.14 2.62 7.13
C ASP A 135 -15.97 2.40 6.17
N LEU A 136 -15.58 1.14 6.00
CA LEU A 136 -14.48 0.72 5.13
C LEU A 136 -14.96 0.27 3.73
N THR A 137 -16.21 0.53 3.35
CA THR A 137 -16.76 0.10 2.04
C THR A 137 -16.04 0.74 0.85
N GLN A 138 -15.41 1.89 1.05
CA GLN A 138 -14.63 2.61 0.04
C GLN A 138 -13.17 2.14 -0.10
N LEU A 139 -12.73 1.13 0.67
CA LEU A 139 -11.41 0.53 0.45
C LEU A 139 -11.26 0.10 -1.01
N PRO A 140 -10.12 0.38 -1.66
CA PRO A 140 -9.87 -0.11 -3.01
C PRO A 140 -9.96 -1.63 -3.00
N GLY A 141 -10.86 -2.18 -3.81
CA GLY A 141 -11.00 -3.63 -3.99
C GLY A 141 -9.87 -4.21 -4.81
N PRO A 142 -9.68 -5.54 -4.80
CA PRO A 142 -9.14 -6.18 -5.97
C PRO A 142 -10.12 -5.81 -7.08
N ALA A 143 -9.62 -5.10 -8.08
CA ALA A 143 -10.46 -4.61 -9.14
C ALA A 143 -11.21 -5.79 -9.78
N ASP A 144 -12.52 -5.65 -9.95
CA ASP A 144 -13.26 -6.33 -11.00
C ASP A 144 -12.55 -6.04 -12.34
N GLY A 145 -11.52 -6.82 -12.69
CA GLY A 145 -10.79 -6.67 -13.95
C GLY A 145 -10.12 -5.31 -14.22
N ARG A 146 -10.15 -4.37 -13.27
CA ARG A 146 -9.39 -3.12 -13.34
C ARG A 146 -8.11 -3.28 -12.51
N PRO A 147 -6.93 -2.90 -13.03
CA PRO A 147 -5.71 -2.93 -12.25
C PRO A 147 -5.92 -2.12 -10.96
N ALA A 148 -5.49 -2.67 -9.83
CA ALA A 148 -5.39 -1.96 -8.55
C ALA A 148 -4.87 -0.56 -8.81
N GLY A 149 -5.45 0.46 -8.17
CA GLY A 149 -5.18 1.87 -8.48
C GLY A 149 -3.69 2.09 -8.69
N HIS A 150 -3.33 2.80 -9.77
CA HIS A 150 -1.96 2.95 -10.22
C HIS A 150 -1.03 3.33 -9.06
N LEU A 151 0.21 2.86 -9.13
CA LEU A 151 1.27 3.13 -8.15
C LEU A 151 1.34 4.63 -7.84
N GLN A 152 1.16 5.01 -6.58
CA GLN A 152 1.17 6.41 -6.14
C GLN A 152 2.53 6.81 -5.54
N TRP A 153 3.29 5.82 -5.03
CA TRP A 153 4.52 6.04 -4.29
C TRP A 153 5.59 5.01 -4.65
N ILE A 154 6.83 5.43 -4.64
CA ILE A 154 7.99 4.54 -4.79
C ILE A 154 8.91 4.71 -3.58
N ARG A 155 9.24 3.58 -2.99
CA ARG A 155 10.22 3.50 -1.91
C ARG A 155 11.61 3.45 -2.48
N VAL A 156 12.45 4.41 -2.10
CA VAL A 156 13.86 4.47 -2.47
C VAL A 156 14.73 4.43 -1.22
N SER A 157 15.85 3.71 -1.30
CA SER A 157 16.85 3.67 -0.22
C SER A 157 17.96 4.66 -0.52
N ARG A 158 18.27 5.54 0.43
CA ARG A 158 19.42 6.45 0.33
C ARG A 158 20.29 6.28 1.58
N GLY A 159 21.35 5.49 1.46
CA GLY A 159 22.16 5.10 2.63
C GLY A 159 21.34 4.29 3.63
N SER A 160 21.30 4.72 4.90
CA SER A 160 20.49 4.10 5.96
C SER A 160 19.06 4.61 6.03
N ALA A 161 18.69 5.63 5.24
CA ALA A 161 17.35 6.20 5.23
C ALA A 161 16.51 5.65 4.07
N VAL A 162 15.24 5.40 4.35
CA VAL A 162 14.21 5.07 3.35
C VAL A 162 13.39 6.32 3.10
N ARG A 163 13.31 6.75 1.83
CA ARG A 163 12.47 7.86 1.39
C ARG A 163 11.32 7.31 0.54
N LEU A 164 10.14 7.86 0.73
CA LEU A 164 8.99 7.66 -0.16
C LEU A 164 8.96 8.81 -1.16
N LEU A 165 8.97 8.48 -2.45
CA LEU A 165 8.78 9.44 -3.54
C LEU A 165 7.36 9.27 -4.07
N THR A 166 6.63 10.36 -4.23
CA THR A 166 5.37 10.33 -4.98
C THR A 166 5.66 10.12 -6.46
N VAL A 167 4.80 9.42 -7.18
CA VAL A 167 4.98 9.24 -8.63
C VAL A 167 4.97 10.57 -9.38
N ASP A 168 4.28 11.59 -8.85
CA ASP A 168 4.27 12.94 -9.44
C ASP A 168 5.64 13.65 -9.36
N GLU A 169 6.49 13.30 -8.38
CA GLU A 169 7.87 13.83 -8.27
C GLU A 169 8.81 13.20 -9.30
N ILE A 170 8.42 12.06 -9.91
CA ILE A 170 9.30 11.28 -10.77
C ILE A 170 9.23 11.79 -12.20
N CYS A 171 10.40 12.13 -12.75
CA CYS A 171 10.55 12.54 -14.14
C CYS A 171 10.58 11.33 -15.08
N TYR A 172 11.36 10.31 -14.74
CA TYR A 172 11.45 9.09 -15.54
C TYR A 172 12.06 7.92 -14.75
N PHE A 173 11.87 6.72 -15.30
CA PHE A 173 12.55 5.49 -14.88
C PHE A 173 13.44 4.99 -15.99
N LYS A 174 14.63 4.48 -15.64
CA LYS A 174 15.56 3.89 -16.62
C LYS A 174 16.16 2.61 -16.06
N ALA A 175 16.11 1.53 -16.82
CA ALA A 175 16.80 0.30 -16.47
C ALA A 175 18.31 0.52 -16.40
N ASP A 176 18.94 0.07 -15.33
CA ASP A 176 20.37 0.08 -15.11
C ASP A 176 20.81 -1.26 -14.51
N SER A 177 21.34 -2.13 -15.35
CA SER A 177 21.82 -3.47 -15.00
C SER A 177 20.77 -4.29 -14.25
N LYS A 178 20.93 -4.48 -12.93
CA LYS A 178 20.00 -5.23 -12.05
C LYS A 178 18.99 -4.36 -11.35
N TYR A 179 19.03 -3.06 -11.57
CA TYR A 179 18.21 -2.06 -10.89
C TYR A 179 17.47 -1.19 -11.89
N THR A 180 16.48 -0.46 -11.40
CA THR A 180 15.87 0.64 -12.14
C THR A 180 16.22 1.95 -11.45
N LEU A 181 16.79 2.88 -12.20
CA LEU A 181 17.03 4.24 -11.78
C LEU A 181 15.70 4.99 -11.77
N VAL A 182 15.38 5.59 -10.64
CA VAL A 182 14.25 6.51 -10.44
C VAL A 182 14.82 7.92 -10.41
N VAL A 183 14.38 8.77 -11.31
CA VAL A 183 14.91 10.13 -11.47
C VAL A 183 13.81 11.13 -11.17
N THR A 184 14.09 12.01 -10.20
CA THR A 184 13.28 13.19 -9.89
C THR A 184 13.99 14.45 -10.40
N ALA A 185 13.39 15.63 -10.22
CA ALA A 185 14.02 16.90 -10.56
C ALA A 185 15.42 17.05 -9.90
N ASP A 186 15.54 16.65 -8.65
CA ASP A 186 16.68 16.95 -7.78
C ASP A 186 17.56 15.74 -7.40
N SER A 187 17.10 14.52 -7.68
CA SER A 187 17.76 13.33 -7.16
C SER A 187 17.61 12.10 -8.06
N GLU A 188 18.50 11.14 -7.84
CA GLU A 188 18.49 9.84 -8.46
C GLU A 188 18.54 8.77 -7.38
N SER A 189 17.79 7.70 -7.57
CA SER A 189 17.71 6.58 -6.64
C SER A 189 17.57 5.27 -7.38
N LEU A 190 18.02 4.17 -6.78
CA LEU A 190 17.91 2.84 -7.37
C LEU A 190 16.84 2.02 -6.66
N ILE A 191 16.03 1.30 -7.46
CA ILE A 191 15.05 0.34 -6.98
C ILE A 191 15.25 -1.02 -7.65
N ARG A 192 14.75 -2.08 -7.02
CA ARG A 192 14.83 -3.44 -7.59
C ARG A 192 13.72 -3.78 -8.58
N LYS A 193 12.65 -2.97 -8.62
CA LYS A 193 11.52 -3.16 -9.54
C LYS A 193 11.97 -3.02 -10.99
N THR A 194 11.53 -3.93 -11.85
CA THR A 194 11.86 -3.91 -13.28
C THR A 194 10.98 -2.93 -14.05
N ILE A 195 11.42 -2.49 -15.24
CA ILE A 195 10.59 -1.67 -16.16
C ILE A 195 9.25 -2.36 -16.49
N ARG A 196 9.24 -3.69 -16.64
CA ARG A 196 8.03 -4.46 -16.94
C ARG A 196 7.01 -4.40 -15.80
N GLU A 197 7.45 -4.53 -14.56
CA GLU A 197 6.58 -4.41 -13.38
C GLU A 197 6.05 -2.99 -13.26
N LEU A 198 6.90 -1.97 -13.45
CA LEU A 198 6.50 -0.57 -13.41
C LEU A 198 5.45 -0.22 -14.47
N VAL A 199 5.59 -0.72 -15.71
CA VAL A 199 4.59 -0.50 -16.78
C VAL A 199 3.23 -1.07 -16.39
N ALA A 200 3.19 -2.21 -15.69
CA ALA A 200 1.93 -2.82 -15.26
C ALA A 200 1.25 -2.07 -14.10
N GLU A 201 2.02 -1.33 -13.30
CA GLU A 201 1.55 -0.68 -12.08
C GLU A 201 1.36 0.84 -12.19
N LEU A 202 2.06 1.51 -13.12
CA LEU A 202 1.97 2.95 -13.32
C LEU A 202 0.74 3.33 -14.16
N ASP A 203 0.19 4.54 -13.92
CA ASP A 203 -0.90 5.10 -14.72
C ASP A 203 -0.44 5.33 -16.19
N PRO A 204 -1.00 4.63 -17.18
CA PRO A 204 -0.63 4.80 -18.58
C PRO A 204 -0.98 6.17 -19.16
N ASN A 205 -1.83 6.96 -18.49
CA ASN A 205 -2.12 8.35 -18.86
C ASN A 205 -1.01 9.30 -18.40
N LEU A 206 -0.24 8.93 -17.37
CA LEU A 206 0.83 9.74 -16.80
C LEU A 206 2.23 9.22 -17.18
N PHE A 207 2.39 7.93 -17.39
CA PHE A 207 3.67 7.30 -17.63
C PHE A 207 3.69 6.54 -18.94
N TRP A 208 4.54 6.97 -19.86
CA TRP A 208 4.69 6.35 -21.15
C TRP A 208 6.01 5.58 -21.26
N GLN A 209 5.93 4.31 -21.61
CA GLN A 209 7.13 3.58 -22.01
C GLN A 209 7.55 4.07 -23.41
N ILE A 210 8.70 4.75 -23.47
CA ILE A 210 9.24 5.31 -24.72
C ILE A 210 10.40 4.49 -25.29
N HIS A 211 10.95 3.60 -24.47
CA HIS A 211 12.00 2.65 -24.84
C HIS A 211 11.86 1.38 -24.00
N ARG A 212 12.38 0.24 -24.44
CA ARG A 212 12.36 -1.01 -23.65
C ARG A 212 12.95 -0.87 -22.25
N SER A 213 13.81 0.13 -22.05
CA SER A 213 14.49 0.42 -20.79
C SER A 213 14.07 1.75 -20.15
N VAL A 214 13.09 2.48 -20.70
CA VAL A 214 12.75 3.83 -20.22
C VAL A 214 11.23 4.04 -20.18
N ILE A 215 10.75 4.53 -19.03
CA ILE A 215 9.40 5.04 -18.85
C ILE A 215 9.52 6.51 -18.45
N VAL A 216 8.77 7.41 -19.09
CA VAL A 216 8.80 8.84 -18.81
C VAL A 216 7.45 9.32 -18.27
N ASN A 217 7.48 10.23 -17.32
CA ASN A 217 6.30 10.97 -16.87
C ASN A 217 5.95 12.02 -17.92
N VAL A 218 4.74 11.95 -18.48
CA VAL A 218 4.27 12.86 -19.54
C VAL A 218 4.31 14.33 -19.06
N ARG A 219 4.03 14.58 -17.79
CA ARG A 219 4.08 15.93 -17.20
C ARG A 219 5.49 16.51 -17.13
N ALA A 220 6.50 15.66 -17.08
CA ALA A 220 7.90 16.06 -17.05
C ALA A 220 8.47 16.36 -18.45
N ILE A 221 7.73 16.05 -19.53
CA ILE A 221 8.14 16.34 -20.90
C ILE A 221 8.06 17.84 -21.18
N ASP A 222 9.15 18.42 -21.68
CA ASP A 222 9.20 19.78 -22.22
C ASP A 222 8.86 19.77 -23.70
N SER A 223 9.61 18.99 -24.50
CA SER A 223 9.47 18.94 -25.94
C SER A 223 9.95 17.61 -26.51
N VAL A 224 9.49 17.31 -27.73
CA VAL A 224 9.94 16.15 -28.50
C VAL A 224 10.79 16.63 -29.67
N LEU A 225 12.04 16.19 -29.69
CA LEU A 225 13.02 16.53 -30.73
C LEU A 225 12.97 15.50 -31.82
N ARG A 226 13.01 15.95 -33.08
CA ARG A 226 13.12 15.09 -34.29
C ARG A 226 14.51 15.25 -34.89
N GLY A 227 15.26 14.16 -34.92
CA GLY A 227 16.54 14.10 -35.60
C GLY A 227 16.40 14.01 -37.12
N GLY A 228 17.47 14.33 -37.85
CA GLY A 228 17.50 14.31 -39.33
C GLY A 228 17.25 12.92 -39.95
N ASN A 229 17.46 11.84 -39.19
CA ASN A 229 17.23 10.45 -39.62
C ASN A 229 15.85 9.90 -39.23
N GLY A 230 14.95 10.75 -38.73
CA GLY A 230 13.64 10.33 -38.23
C GLY A 230 13.62 9.86 -36.76
N ASP A 231 14.76 9.87 -36.09
CA ASP A 231 14.86 9.56 -34.67
C ASP A 231 14.08 10.55 -33.80
N LEU A 232 13.45 10.07 -32.74
CA LEU A 232 12.78 10.91 -31.76
C LEU A 232 13.52 10.87 -30.43
N ALA A 233 13.59 12.03 -29.75
CA ALA A 233 14.09 12.14 -28.40
C ALA A 233 13.20 13.08 -27.58
N VAL A 234 13.00 12.77 -26.31
CA VAL A 234 12.22 13.58 -25.37
C VAL A 234 13.16 14.44 -24.56
N ARG A 235 12.91 15.76 -24.53
CA ARG A 235 13.55 16.72 -23.61
C ARG A 235 12.68 16.87 -22.37
N LEU A 236 13.32 16.97 -21.21
CA LEU A 236 12.65 17.11 -19.92
C LEU A 236 12.68 18.57 -19.43
N LYS A 237 11.65 18.98 -18.66
CA LYS A 237 11.53 20.35 -18.11
C LYS A 237 12.59 20.67 -17.06
N GLN A 238 12.89 19.71 -16.21
CA GLN A 238 13.69 19.92 -15.00
C GLN A 238 15.00 19.13 -14.98
N ARG A 239 15.35 18.50 -16.11
CA ARG A 239 16.56 17.68 -16.26
C ARG A 239 17.24 18.00 -17.57
N PRO A 240 18.59 18.06 -17.61
CA PRO A 240 19.33 18.42 -18.82
C PRO A 240 19.42 17.29 -19.86
N GLU A 241 19.22 16.03 -19.43
CA GLU A 241 19.33 14.89 -20.33
C GLU A 241 18.13 14.76 -21.27
N THR A 242 18.38 14.20 -22.45
CA THR A 242 17.38 13.79 -23.43
C THR A 242 17.21 12.28 -23.42
N LEU A 243 15.98 11.82 -23.56
CA LEU A 243 15.64 10.40 -23.57
C LEU A 243 15.31 9.94 -24.99
N ALA A 244 16.03 8.95 -25.50
CA ALA A 244 15.77 8.39 -26.83
C ALA A 244 14.44 7.61 -26.84
N VAL A 245 13.67 7.78 -27.90
CA VAL A 245 12.42 7.06 -28.17
C VAL A 245 12.70 5.97 -29.19
N SER A 246 12.35 4.73 -28.90
CA SER A 246 12.49 3.65 -29.88
C SER A 246 11.38 3.72 -30.94
N GLU A 247 11.66 3.27 -32.16
CA GLU A 247 10.76 3.35 -33.33
C GLU A 247 9.35 2.80 -33.03
N GLN A 248 9.26 1.69 -32.29
CA GLN A 248 7.98 1.09 -31.92
C GLN A 248 7.09 2.02 -31.07
N HIS A 249 7.65 3.02 -30.40
CA HIS A 249 6.93 3.97 -29.54
C HIS A 249 6.73 5.34 -30.20
N HIS A 250 7.17 5.56 -31.45
CA HIS A 250 6.94 6.82 -32.18
C HIS A 250 5.46 7.17 -32.31
N GLY A 251 4.58 6.15 -32.32
CA GLY A 251 3.13 6.33 -32.39
C GLY A 251 2.55 7.18 -31.25
N LEU A 252 3.16 7.15 -30.05
CA LEU A 252 2.72 7.94 -28.91
C LEU A 252 2.79 9.46 -29.16
N PHE A 253 3.68 9.90 -30.06
CA PHE A 253 3.96 11.31 -30.33
C PHE A 253 3.40 11.78 -31.69
N ARG A 254 2.59 10.97 -32.37
CA ARG A 254 2.00 11.34 -33.67
C ARG A 254 0.70 12.13 -33.57
N GLN A 255 0.08 12.15 -32.38
CA GLN A 255 -1.20 12.82 -32.13
C GLN A 255 -1.05 14.15 -31.37
N MET A 256 0.16 14.67 -31.26
CA MET A 256 0.44 15.99 -30.70
C MET A 256 0.70 17.01 -31.79
#